data_4a0401aaea45d4bfa189663c31c4676f
#
_entry.id   4a0401aaea45d4bfa189663c31c4676f
#
_cell.length_a   1.000
_cell.length_b   1.000
_cell.length_c   1.000
_cell.angle_alpha   90.00
_cell.angle_beta   90.00
_cell.angle_gamma   90.00
#
_symmetry.space_group_name_H-M   'P 1'
#
loop_
_entity.id
_entity.type
_entity.pdbx_description
1 polymer ?
#
loop_
_entity_poly.entity_id
_entity_poly.type
_entity_poly.pdbx_seq_one_letter_code
_entity_poly.pdbx_strand_id
1 'polypeptide(L)'
;MAAQAIAQTTARPDTPNSQTRSTDLAAVRKLIDRGQPKEALRQLDQLAAQQPPPAGIDRLRGLAFYAEDDFPAADQAFAKALQQDSKDVEAAEMRGLTLLRMGRAADAIPLLEGIHEWSPASKVDPSYVLALCYVDTRRYDDARRAFARQFGFQPDSAAAYLLAGRMLLRHEFLPIAQEYAKKAVELDPKLPLGHQLLGEIALAGQNIDEAVAQFEKERDLNPLYGGIYDRLGDAYTRAGQYQRALQALQQAVLLEPTSTGPYILLGKVLLKQQDAVSAAMYLERAEKMDPSNYMTHSLLGQAYRAMGRTEEASHETETSEKLQSAGVLKLQAPQ
;
A
#
# COMPACT_ATOMS: atom_id res chain seq x y z
N MET A 1 63.15 47.31 40.74
CA MET A 1 63.16 46.76 39.36
C MET A 1 62.16 45.60 39.35
N ALA A 2 60.96 45.80 38.77
CA ALA A 2 59.89 44.81 38.69
C ALA A 2 59.87 44.29 37.31
N ALA A 3 60.01 42.96 37.14
CA ALA A 3 59.88 42.25 35.86
C ALA A 3 58.40 41.81 35.68
N GLN A 4 57.74 42.33 34.66
CA GLN A 4 56.40 41.91 34.24
C GLN A 4 56.52 40.64 33.39
N ALA A 5 55.92 39.56 33.85
CA ALA A 5 55.72 38.34 33.07
C ALA A 5 54.47 38.48 32.24
N ILE A 6 54.58 38.45 30.88
CA ILE A 6 53.49 38.44 29.96
C ILE A 6 53.01 36.97 29.84
N ALA A 7 51.82 36.69 30.34
CA ALA A 7 51.14 35.40 30.10
C ALA A 7 50.52 35.40 28.69
N GLN A 8 51.08 34.59 27.80
CA GLN A 8 50.45 34.29 26.52
C GLN A 8 49.30 33.28 26.73
N THR A 9 48.08 33.74 26.58
CA THR A 9 46.87 32.92 26.58
C THR A 9 46.78 32.28 25.21
N THR A 10 47.15 31.01 25.09
CA THR A 10 46.87 30.21 23.91
C THR A 10 45.39 29.86 23.91
N ALA A 11 44.62 30.49 23.03
CA ALA A 11 43.24 30.14 22.79
C ALA A 11 43.18 28.67 22.29
N ARG A 12 42.52 27.82 23.05
CA ARG A 12 42.08 26.48 22.56
C ARG A 12 41.07 26.68 21.43
N PRO A 13 41.17 25.92 20.32
CA PRO A 13 40.14 25.97 19.30
C PRO A 13 38.82 25.50 19.90
N ASP A 14 37.77 26.30 19.72
CA ASP A 14 36.42 26.01 20.16
C ASP A 14 35.93 24.68 19.54
N THR A 15 35.80 23.67 20.38
CA THR A 15 35.08 22.45 20.00
C THR A 15 33.61 22.80 19.77
N PRO A 16 33.03 22.51 18.60
CA PRO A 16 31.64 22.84 18.36
C PRO A 16 30.75 22.21 19.42
N ASN A 17 29.87 23.04 20.00
CA ASN A 17 28.97 22.69 21.11
C ASN A 17 28.00 21.59 20.63
N SER A 18 27.62 20.66 21.51
CA SER A 18 26.67 19.57 21.22
C SER A 18 25.33 20.05 20.64
N GLN A 19 24.89 21.27 21.00
CA GLN A 19 23.69 21.92 20.44
C GLN A 19 23.83 22.27 18.94
N THR A 20 25.01 22.78 18.51
CA THR A 20 25.26 23.10 17.10
C THR A 20 25.24 21.84 16.26
N ARG A 21 25.86 20.76 16.72
CA ARG A 21 25.88 19.44 16.02
C ARG A 21 24.50 18.80 15.88
N SER A 22 23.66 18.93 16.90
CA SER A 22 22.25 18.45 16.86
C SER A 22 21.43 19.26 15.85
N THR A 23 21.67 20.56 15.73
CA THR A 23 21.00 21.43 14.76
C THR A 23 21.38 21.07 13.32
N ASP A 24 22.66 20.72 13.08
CA ASP A 24 23.15 20.33 11.77
C ASP A 24 22.51 19.00 11.28
N LEU A 25 22.42 17.98 12.15
CA LEU A 25 21.75 16.71 11.81
C LEU A 25 20.24 16.87 11.59
N ALA A 26 19.58 17.76 12.36
CA ALA A 26 18.17 18.08 12.14
C ALA A 26 17.95 18.79 10.79
N ALA A 27 18.88 19.63 10.35
CA ALA A 27 18.83 20.25 9.04
C ALA A 27 18.98 19.22 7.90
N VAL A 28 19.90 18.27 8.05
CA VAL A 28 20.08 17.15 7.11
C VAL A 28 18.82 16.29 7.05
N ARG A 29 18.19 15.97 8.18
CA ARG A 29 16.92 15.22 8.22
C ARG A 29 15.85 15.91 7.39
N LYS A 30 15.72 17.24 7.51
CA LYS A 30 14.76 18.02 6.71
C LYS A 30 15.03 17.97 5.21
N LEU A 31 16.28 17.83 4.78
CA LEU A 31 16.62 17.65 3.37
C LEU A 31 16.09 16.29 2.85
N ILE A 32 16.29 15.22 3.62
CA ILE A 32 15.76 13.89 3.28
C ILE A 32 14.22 13.94 3.19
N ASP A 33 13.56 14.53 4.19
CA ASP A 33 12.10 14.66 4.24
C ASP A 33 11.50 15.51 3.10
N ARG A 34 12.32 16.40 2.50
CA ARG A 34 11.96 17.21 1.32
C ARG A 34 12.31 16.56 -0.01
N GLY A 35 12.77 15.30 -0.02
CA GLY A 35 13.16 14.59 -1.23
C GLY A 35 14.47 15.12 -1.84
N GLN A 36 15.41 15.58 -1.01
CA GLN A 36 16.74 16.04 -1.42
C GLN A 36 17.87 15.15 -0.84
N PRO A 37 17.81 13.82 -1.03
CA PRO A 37 18.74 12.88 -0.40
C PRO A 37 20.18 13.08 -0.84
N LYS A 38 20.46 13.45 -2.10
CA LYS A 38 21.83 13.70 -2.59
C LYS A 38 22.50 14.87 -1.87
N GLU A 39 21.74 15.92 -1.59
CA GLU A 39 22.25 17.06 -0.82
C GLU A 39 22.50 16.67 0.63
N ALA A 40 21.59 15.86 1.20
CA ALA A 40 21.75 15.32 2.53
C ALA A 40 23.05 14.48 2.65
N LEU A 41 23.34 13.60 1.69
CA LEU A 41 24.55 12.79 1.66
C LEU A 41 25.83 13.67 1.62
N ARG A 42 25.85 14.71 0.79
CA ARG A 42 26.99 15.67 0.76
C ARG A 42 27.25 16.34 2.11
N GLN A 43 26.18 16.79 2.80
CA GLN A 43 26.31 17.41 4.13
C GLN A 43 26.74 16.38 5.19
N LEU A 44 26.25 15.13 5.10
CA LEU A 44 26.67 14.05 6.00
C LEU A 44 28.18 13.72 5.84
N ASP A 45 28.72 13.81 4.62
CA ASP A 45 30.15 13.60 4.37
C ASP A 45 30.99 14.72 5.01
N GLN A 46 30.54 15.96 4.96
CA GLN A 46 31.19 17.08 5.65
C GLN A 46 31.15 16.94 7.18
N LEU A 47 30.00 16.50 7.72
CA LEU A 47 29.85 16.25 9.16
C LEU A 47 30.70 15.08 9.65
N ALA A 48 30.83 14.02 8.82
CA ALA A 48 31.65 12.86 9.16
C ALA A 48 33.15 13.15 9.21
N ALA A 49 33.62 14.21 8.54
CA ALA A 49 35.02 14.65 8.60
C ALA A 49 35.36 15.36 9.91
N GLN A 50 34.41 15.70 10.76
CA GLN A 50 34.63 16.31 12.07
C GLN A 50 35.21 15.28 13.05
N GLN A 51 35.98 15.74 14.04
CA GLN A 51 36.55 14.89 15.09
C GLN A 51 36.10 15.33 16.48
N PRO A 52 35.37 14.48 17.22
CA PRO A 52 34.72 13.23 16.78
C PRO A 52 33.49 13.50 15.89
N PRO A 53 33.13 12.58 15.00
CA PRO A 53 31.94 12.74 14.17
C PRO A 53 30.67 12.74 15.03
N PRO A 54 29.62 13.49 14.65
CA PRO A 54 28.33 13.46 15.37
C PRO A 54 27.70 12.07 15.38
N ALA A 55 27.09 11.67 16.49
CA ALA A 55 26.31 10.43 16.56
C ALA A 55 25.06 10.50 15.68
N GLY A 56 24.69 9.40 15.03
CA GLY A 56 23.50 9.30 14.18
C GLY A 56 23.74 9.62 12.69
N ILE A 57 24.98 9.93 12.27
CA ILE A 57 25.31 10.14 10.86
C ILE A 57 24.95 8.91 10.01
N ASP A 58 25.32 7.72 10.45
CA ASP A 58 25.11 6.50 9.67
C ASP A 58 23.63 6.14 9.56
N ARG A 59 22.79 6.45 10.56
CA ARG A 59 21.33 6.34 10.43
C ARG A 59 20.80 7.29 9.35
N LEU A 60 21.19 8.57 9.35
CA LEU A 60 20.76 9.53 8.34
C LEU A 60 21.27 9.18 6.94
N ARG A 61 22.47 8.61 6.82
CA ARG A 61 22.97 8.05 5.54
C ARG A 61 22.06 6.93 5.07
N GLY A 62 21.68 6.01 5.94
CA GLY A 62 20.74 4.94 5.63
C GLY A 62 19.42 5.47 5.10
N LEU A 63 18.85 6.49 5.75
CA LEU A 63 17.61 7.14 5.30
C LEU A 63 17.77 7.82 3.93
N ALA A 64 18.90 8.48 3.68
CA ALA A 64 19.19 9.14 2.41
C ALA A 64 19.36 8.12 1.27
N PHE A 65 20.12 7.04 1.48
CA PHE A 65 20.24 5.95 0.51
C PHE A 65 18.91 5.24 0.25
N TYR A 66 18.11 5.03 1.29
CA TYR A 66 16.77 4.46 1.12
C TYR A 66 15.88 5.34 0.24
N ALA A 67 15.97 6.67 0.40
CA ALA A 67 15.23 7.63 -0.43
C ALA A 67 15.74 7.72 -1.89
N GLU A 68 16.97 7.24 -2.18
CA GLU A 68 17.53 7.09 -3.52
C GLU A 68 17.30 5.67 -4.10
N ASP A 69 16.53 4.81 -3.41
CA ASP A 69 16.35 3.39 -3.74
C ASP A 69 17.65 2.57 -3.77
N ASP A 70 18.75 3.10 -3.21
CA ASP A 70 20.01 2.35 -3.03
C ASP A 70 19.91 1.50 -1.75
N PHE A 71 19.11 0.45 -1.81
CA PHE A 71 18.85 -0.43 -0.67
C PHE A 71 20.12 -1.15 -0.16
N PRO A 72 21.08 -1.58 -1.00
CA PRO A 72 22.33 -2.15 -0.52
C PRO A 72 23.17 -1.17 0.31
N ALA A 73 23.31 0.08 -0.10
CA ALA A 73 24.00 1.11 0.67
C ALA A 73 23.24 1.49 1.94
N ALA A 74 21.90 1.53 1.87
CA ALA A 74 21.05 1.77 3.03
C ALA A 74 21.21 0.68 4.10
N ASP A 75 21.19 -0.62 3.74
CA ASP A 75 21.41 -1.73 4.68
C ASP A 75 22.76 -1.62 5.37
N GLN A 76 23.85 -1.31 4.63
CA GLN A 76 25.18 -1.13 5.21
C GLN A 76 25.24 0.03 6.19
N ALA A 77 24.61 1.17 5.85
CA ALA A 77 24.59 2.35 6.70
C ALA A 77 23.79 2.11 7.97
N PHE A 78 22.59 1.50 7.89
CA PHE A 78 21.81 1.13 9.05
C PHE A 78 22.51 0.06 9.92
N ALA A 79 23.19 -0.92 9.30
CA ALA A 79 23.97 -1.91 10.04
C ALA A 79 25.07 -1.24 10.87
N LYS A 80 25.74 -0.24 10.30
CA LYS A 80 26.78 0.52 10.99
C LYS A 80 26.20 1.38 12.10
N ALA A 81 25.04 2.00 11.91
CA ALA A 81 24.32 2.72 12.95
C ALA A 81 24.01 1.81 14.15
N LEU A 82 23.52 0.59 13.89
CA LEU A 82 23.21 -0.40 14.94
C LEU A 82 24.45 -0.98 15.63
N GLN A 83 25.62 -1.01 14.98
CA GLN A 83 26.90 -1.35 15.61
C GLN A 83 27.35 -0.25 16.60
N GLN A 84 27.02 1.01 16.31
CA GLN A 84 27.34 2.15 17.19
C GLN A 84 26.34 2.28 18.35
N ASP A 85 25.06 2.09 18.06
CA ASP A 85 23.98 2.08 19.04
C ASP A 85 22.98 0.94 18.71
N SER A 86 23.11 -0.16 19.41
CA SER A 86 22.23 -1.33 19.24
C SER A 86 20.78 -1.07 19.66
N LYS A 87 20.49 0.07 20.29
CA LYS A 87 19.14 0.50 20.70
C LYS A 87 18.56 1.58 19.78
N ASP A 88 19.21 1.89 18.67
CA ASP A 88 18.68 2.81 17.67
C ASP A 88 17.47 2.17 16.95
N VAL A 89 16.28 2.41 17.54
CA VAL A 89 15.00 1.83 17.06
C VAL A 89 14.72 2.24 15.62
N GLU A 90 14.95 3.52 15.24
CA GLU A 90 14.72 3.98 13.88
C GLU A 90 15.63 3.27 12.87
N ALA A 91 16.91 3.07 13.22
CA ALA A 91 17.83 2.33 12.37
C ALA A 91 17.41 0.86 12.22
N ALA A 92 16.91 0.22 13.27
CA ALA A 92 16.43 -1.15 13.23
C ALA A 92 15.17 -1.30 12.36
N GLU A 93 14.18 -0.42 12.53
CA GLU A 93 12.95 -0.37 11.73
C GLU A 93 13.26 -0.17 10.25
N MET A 94 14.06 0.84 9.93
CA MET A 94 14.39 1.18 8.54
C MET A 94 15.29 0.12 7.88
N ARG A 95 16.16 -0.52 8.65
CA ARG A 95 16.93 -1.66 8.15
C ARG A 95 16.03 -2.85 7.85
N GLY A 96 15.08 -3.16 8.73
CA GLY A 96 14.09 -4.22 8.51
C GLY A 96 13.28 -3.98 7.23
N LEU A 97 12.80 -2.75 7.03
CA LEU A 97 12.09 -2.36 5.81
C LEU A 97 13.00 -2.46 4.56
N THR A 98 14.26 -2.03 4.67
CA THR A 98 15.23 -2.13 3.58
C THR A 98 15.48 -3.57 3.17
N LEU A 99 15.67 -4.47 4.14
CA LEU A 99 15.85 -5.91 3.90
C LEU A 99 14.63 -6.53 3.23
N LEU A 100 13.41 -6.16 3.65
CA LEU A 100 12.17 -6.59 2.98
C LEU A 100 12.15 -6.15 1.51
N ARG A 101 12.49 -4.88 1.22
CA ARG A 101 12.59 -4.36 -0.17
C ARG A 101 13.64 -5.10 -1.00
N MET A 102 14.68 -5.62 -0.38
CA MET A 102 15.71 -6.45 -1.03
C MET A 102 15.31 -7.93 -1.17
N GLY A 103 14.09 -8.33 -0.77
CA GLY A 103 13.66 -9.73 -0.76
C GLY A 103 14.33 -10.59 0.33
N ARG A 104 14.94 -9.97 1.35
CA ARG A 104 15.65 -10.61 2.45
C ARG A 104 14.81 -10.62 3.73
N ALA A 105 13.53 -10.98 3.60
CA ALA A 105 12.56 -10.98 4.69
C ALA A 105 13.02 -11.77 5.93
N ALA A 106 13.69 -12.90 5.72
CA ALA A 106 14.21 -13.72 6.83
C ALA A 106 15.24 -12.99 7.70
N ASP A 107 16.07 -12.13 7.09
CA ASP A 107 17.08 -11.34 7.81
C ASP A 107 16.45 -10.14 8.55
N ALA A 108 15.30 -9.66 8.08
CA ALA A 108 14.57 -8.56 8.70
C ALA A 108 13.85 -8.97 10.00
N ILE A 109 13.36 -10.20 10.08
CA ILE A 109 12.53 -10.70 11.19
C ILE A 109 13.20 -10.47 12.55
N PRO A 110 14.43 -10.92 12.85
CA PRO A 110 15.03 -10.77 14.17
C PRO A 110 15.23 -9.31 14.58
N LEU A 111 15.44 -8.41 13.64
CA LEU A 111 15.55 -6.98 13.91
C LEU A 111 14.19 -6.40 14.36
N LEU A 112 13.12 -6.75 13.65
CA LEU A 112 11.78 -6.22 13.89
C LEU A 112 11.12 -6.88 15.11
N GLU A 113 11.37 -8.16 15.39
CA GLU A 113 10.91 -8.84 16.62
C GLU A 113 11.47 -8.21 17.88
N GLY A 114 12.67 -7.62 17.82
CA GLY A 114 13.32 -6.95 18.94
C GLY A 114 12.75 -5.56 19.27
N ILE A 115 11.88 -5.00 18.43
CA ILE A 115 11.31 -3.68 18.63
C ILE A 115 10.03 -3.79 19.47
N HIS A 116 10.08 -3.24 20.70
CA HIS A 116 8.92 -3.24 21.60
C HIS A 116 8.12 -1.93 21.55
N GLU A 117 8.80 -0.82 21.27
CA GLU A 117 8.22 0.52 21.13
C GLU A 117 8.75 1.13 19.84
N TRP A 118 7.85 1.70 19.04
CA TRP A 118 8.28 2.30 17.77
C TRP A 118 8.88 3.69 17.95
N SER A 119 9.70 4.05 16.96
CA SER A 119 10.18 5.42 16.87
C SER A 119 9.03 6.36 16.46
N PRO A 120 8.80 7.47 17.19
CA PRO A 120 7.82 8.49 16.75
C PRO A 120 8.16 9.12 15.39
N ALA A 121 9.40 8.94 14.93
CA ALA A 121 9.87 9.41 13.63
C ALA A 121 9.56 8.43 12.48
N SER A 122 9.17 7.19 12.79
CA SER A 122 8.87 6.18 11.79
C SER A 122 7.55 6.51 11.08
N LYS A 123 7.58 6.46 9.74
CA LYS A 123 6.38 6.62 8.90
C LYS A 123 5.67 5.28 8.61
N VAL A 124 6.28 4.17 8.99
CA VAL A 124 5.81 2.82 8.71
C VAL A 124 5.77 2.04 10.02
N ASP A 125 4.63 1.39 10.30
CA ASP A 125 4.47 0.53 11.46
C ASP A 125 5.37 -0.72 11.33
N PRO A 126 6.33 -0.94 12.27
CA PRO A 126 7.20 -2.12 12.20
C PRO A 126 6.44 -3.43 12.34
N SER A 127 5.28 -3.45 13.01
CA SER A 127 4.41 -4.65 13.06
C SER A 127 3.85 -5.01 11.69
N TYR A 128 3.56 -4.00 10.85
CA TYR A 128 3.14 -4.22 9.46
C TYR A 128 4.28 -4.80 8.62
N VAL A 129 5.48 -4.22 8.71
CA VAL A 129 6.66 -4.72 7.99
C VAL A 129 7.01 -6.14 8.44
N LEU A 130 6.96 -6.39 9.74
CA LEU A 130 7.20 -7.73 10.30
C LEU A 130 6.16 -8.74 9.80
N ALA A 131 4.88 -8.35 9.74
CA ALA A 131 3.84 -9.20 9.19
C ALA A 131 4.08 -9.57 7.72
N LEU A 132 4.53 -8.61 6.89
CA LEU A 132 4.91 -8.89 5.50
C LEU A 132 6.11 -9.84 5.42
N CYS A 133 7.12 -9.65 6.27
CA CYS A 133 8.27 -10.57 6.34
C CYS A 133 7.83 -11.99 6.71
N TYR A 134 6.86 -12.14 7.61
CA TYR A 134 6.30 -13.44 7.95
C TYR A 134 5.50 -14.05 6.79
N VAL A 135 4.77 -13.24 6.01
CA VAL A 135 4.07 -13.70 4.80
C VAL A 135 5.09 -14.27 3.79
N ASP A 136 6.16 -13.51 3.49
CA ASP A 136 7.20 -13.92 2.54
C ASP A 136 7.95 -15.19 2.98
N THR A 137 8.11 -15.38 4.29
CA THR A 137 8.73 -16.57 4.88
C THR A 137 7.74 -17.69 5.19
N ARG A 138 6.47 -17.54 4.78
CA ARG A 138 5.36 -18.51 5.00
C ARG A 138 5.04 -18.80 6.47
N ARG A 139 5.38 -17.89 7.36
CA ARG A 139 5.03 -17.93 8.80
C ARG A 139 3.68 -17.24 9.01
N TYR A 140 2.62 -17.80 8.44
CA TYR A 140 1.31 -17.13 8.34
C TYR A 140 0.64 -16.82 9.68
N ASP A 141 0.78 -17.71 10.67
CA ASP A 141 0.26 -17.45 12.03
C ASP A 141 0.99 -16.30 12.73
N ASP A 142 2.30 -16.20 12.52
CA ASP A 142 3.06 -15.07 13.04
C ASP A 142 2.68 -13.77 12.32
N ALA A 143 2.43 -13.82 11.00
CA ALA A 143 1.91 -12.70 10.24
C ALA A 143 0.55 -12.23 10.79
N ARG A 144 -0.38 -13.14 11.06
CA ARG A 144 -1.68 -12.83 11.67
C ARG A 144 -1.53 -12.15 13.02
N ARG A 145 -0.64 -12.66 13.89
CA ARG A 145 -0.37 -12.06 15.20
C ARG A 145 0.22 -10.65 15.07
N ALA A 146 1.13 -10.44 14.11
CA ALA A 146 1.74 -9.13 13.86
C ALA A 146 0.72 -8.14 13.31
N PHE A 147 -0.14 -8.53 12.35
CA PHE A 147 -1.25 -7.70 11.88
C PHE A 147 -2.24 -7.37 13.01
N ALA A 148 -2.60 -8.36 13.83
CA ALA A 148 -3.50 -8.15 14.95
C ALA A 148 -2.94 -7.12 15.95
N ARG A 149 -1.64 -7.17 16.23
CA ARG A 149 -0.94 -6.20 17.10
C ARG A 149 -1.03 -4.80 16.53
N GLN A 150 -0.77 -4.62 15.24
CA GLN A 150 -0.85 -3.33 14.55
C GLN A 150 -2.21 -2.65 14.74
N PHE A 151 -3.30 -3.42 14.63
CA PHE A 151 -4.66 -2.89 14.69
C PHE A 151 -5.33 -3.03 16.06
N GLY A 152 -4.60 -3.49 17.08
CA GLY A 152 -5.12 -3.67 18.43
C GLY A 152 -6.14 -4.80 18.58
N PHE A 153 -6.15 -5.79 17.66
CA PHE A 153 -7.02 -6.94 17.74
C PHE A 153 -6.41 -8.04 18.62
N GLN A 154 -7.27 -8.85 19.23
CA GLN A 154 -6.83 -10.11 19.83
C GLN A 154 -6.33 -11.05 18.72
N PRO A 155 -5.15 -11.67 18.85
CA PRO A 155 -4.52 -12.45 17.78
C PRO A 155 -5.40 -13.57 17.19
N ASP A 156 -6.23 -14.20 18.02
CA ASP A 156 -7.10 -15.32 17.63
C ASP A 156 -8.56 -14.90 17.41
N SER A 157 -8.81 -13.58 17.25
CA SER A 157 -10.15 -13.07 16.97
C SER A 157 -10.53 -13.23 15.50
N ALA A 158 -11.84 -13.22 15.23
CA ALA A 158 -12.39 -13.24 13.88
C ALA A 158 -11.83 -12.08 13.02
N ALA A 159 -11.68 -10.88 13.59
CA ALA A 159 -11.13 -9.72 12.92
C ALA A 159 -9.66 -9.91 12.52
N ALA A 160 -8.85 -10.57 13.38
CA ALA A 160 -7.45 -10.87 13.06
C ALA A 160 -7.32 -11.87 11.90
N TYR A 161 -8.15 -12.91 11.89
CA TYR A 161 -8.22 -13.86 10.77
C TYR A 161 -8.71 -13.21 9.48
N LEU A 162 -9.74 -12.35 9.55
CA LEU A 162 -10.24 -11.61 8.39
C LEU A 162 -9.16 -10.72 7.77
N LEU A 163 -8.46 -9.94 8.60
CA LEU A 163 -7.40 -9.04 8.14
C LEU A 163 -6.25 -9.81 7.50
N ALA A 164 -5.75 -10.85 8.17
CA ALA A 164 -4.67 -11.68 7.63
C ALA A 164 -5.08 -12.40 6.34
N GLY A 165 -6.30 -12.94 6.27
CA GLY A 165 -6.85 -13.56 5.07
C GLY A 165 -6.91 -12.58 3.89
N ARG A 166 -7.30 -11.31 4.14
CA ARG A 166 -7.32 -10.26 3.12
C ARG A 166 -5.93 -9.89 2.62
N MET A 167 -4.95 -9.82 3.52
CA MET A 167 -3.55 -9.55 3.14
C MET A 167 -2.98 -10.71 2.32
N LEU A 168 -3.24 -11.95 2.72
CA LEU A 168 -2.82 -13.14 1.99
C LEU A 168 -3.46 -13.23 0.59
N LEU A 169 -4.72 -12.83 0.45
CA LEU A 169 -5.37 -12.74 -0.86
C LEU A 169 -4.65 -11.76 -1.79
N ARG A 170 -4.23 -10.60 -1.29
CA ARG A 170 -3.46 -9.61 -2.06
C ARG A 170 -2.10 -10.13 -2.53
N HIS A 171 -1.49 -11.04 -1.78
CA HIS A 171 -0.22 -11.69 -2.10
C HIS A 171 -0.42 -13.03 -2.84
N GLU A 172 -1.63 -13.31 -3.34
CA GLU A 172 -1.98 -14.51 -4.12
C GLU A 172 -1.82 -15.85 -3.37
N PHE A 173 -1.77 -15.84 -2.04
CA PHE A 173 -1.75 -17.06 -1.21
C PHE A 173 -3.17 -17.61 -0.98
N LEU A 174 -3.87 -17.96 -2.05
CA LEU A 174 -5.29 -18.33 -2.04
C LEU A 174 -5.66 -19.43 -1.04
N PRO A 175 -4.94 -20.57 -0.92
CA PRO A 175 -5.32 -21.64 0.02
C PRO A 175 -5.35 -21.18 1.47
N ILE A 176 -4.33 -20.44 1.90
CA ILE A 176 -4.23 -19.96 3.29
C ILE A 176 -5.21 -18.81 3.53
N ALA A 177 -5.38 -17.92 2.52
CA ALA A 177 -6.40 -16.87 2.59
C ALA A 177 -7.79 -17.46 2.80
N GLN A 178 -8.13 -18.57 2.10
CA GLN A 178 -9.39 -19.27 2.23
C GLN A 178 -9.56 -19.92 3.62
N GLU A 179 -8.51 -20.55 4.14
CA GLU A 179 -8.52 -21.12 5.48
C GLU A 179 -8.82 -20.05 6.53
N TYR A 180 -8.11 -18.91 6.45
CA TYR A 180 -8.28 -17.80 7.39
C TYR A 180 -9.64 -17.11 7.26
N ALA A 181 -10.14 -16.91 6.05
CA ALA A 181 -11.48 -16.36 5.84
C ALA A 181 -12.58 -17.27 6.39
N LYS A 182 -12.46 -18.60 6.21
CA LYS A 182 -13.37 -19.58 6.82
C LYS A 182 -13.31 -19.50 8.33
N LYS A 183 -12.10 -19.45 8.90
CA LYS A 183 -11.91 -19.37 10.35
C LYS A 183 -12.51 -18.10 10.94
N ALA A 184 -12.38 -16.96 10.24
CA ALA A 184 -12.99 -15.71 10.63
C ALA A 184 -14.53 -15.82 10.74
N VAL A 185 -15.18 -16.40 9.73
CA VAL A 185 -16.64 -16.59 9.71
C VAL A 185 -17.11 -17.67 10.69
N GLU A 186 -16.29 -18.71 10.96
CA GLU A 186 -16.60 -19.69 12.01
C GLU A 186 -16.62 -19.06 13.41
N LEU A 187 -15.65 -18.18 13.68
CA LEU A 187 -15.54 -17.49 14.98
C LEU A 187 -16.64 -16.44 15.16
N ASP A 188 -17.01 -15.74 14.09
CA ASP A 188 -18.12 -14.78 14.09
C ASP A 188 -18.88 -14.87 12.76
N PRO A 189 -20.00 -15.61 12.73
CA PRO A 189 -20.82 -15.74 11.52
C PRO A 189 -21.48 -14.43 11.04
N LYS A 190 -21.47 -13.38 11.85
CA LYS A 190 -22.00 -12.05 11.50
C LYS A 190 -20.88 -11.03 11.28
N LEU A 191 -19.62 -11.47 11.23
CA LEU A 191 -18.48 -10.59 11.02
C LEU A 191 -18.65 -9.81 9.71
N PRO A 192 -18.71 -8.47 9.75
CA PRO A 192 -18.78 -7.65 8.54
C PRO A 192 -17.61 -7.94 7.60
N LEU A 193 -17.89 -8.04 6.32
CA LEU A 193 -16.92 -8.34 5.24
C LEU A 193 -16.32 -9.77 5.29
N GLY A 194 -16.77 -10.63 6.19
CA GLY A 194 -16.29 -12.01 6.29
C GLY A 194 -16.69 -12.84 5.06
N HIS A 195 -17.97 -12.83 4.74
CA HIS A 195 -18.49 -13.49 3.55
C HIS A 195 -18.04 -12.79 2.26
N GLN A 196 -17.84 -11.45 2.27
CA GLN A 196 -17.24 -10.76 1.14
C GLN A 196 -15.85 -11.30 0.82
N LEU A 197 -14.98 -11.48 1.82
CA LEU A 197 -13.64 -12.02 1.60
C LEU A 197 -13.69 -13.44 1.02
N LEU A 198 -14.59 -14.31 1.52
CA LEU A 198 -14.79 -15.65 0.95
C LEU A 198 -15.22 -15.58 -0.52
N GLY A 199 -16.12 -14.65 -0.86
CA GLY A 199 -16.55 -14.43 -2.24
C GLY A 199 -15.43 -13.91 -3.15
N GLU A 200 -14.60 -12.98 -2.66
CA GLU A 200 -13.43 -12.47 -3.40
C GLU A 200 -12.39 -13.59 -3.66
N ILE A 201 -12.15 -14.45 -2.68
CA ILE A 201 -11.27 -15.63 -2.81
C ILE A 201 -11.86 -16.62 -3.84
N ALA A 202 -13.17 -16.86 -3.80
CA ALA A 202 -13.84 -17.72 -4.74
C ALA A 202 -13.74 -17.18 -6.19
N LEU A 203 -13.90 -15.85 -6.39
CA LEU A 203 -13.68 -15.21 -7.70
C LEU A 203 -12.24 -15.36 -8.19
N ALA A 204 -11.25 -15.17 -7.30
CA ALA A 204 -9.84 -15.36 -7.63
C ALA A 204 -9.55 -16.83 -8.04
N GLY A 205 -10.23 -17.79 -7.38
CA GLY A 205 -10.21 -19.21 -7.74
C GLY A 205 -11.14 -19.60 -8.89
N GLN A 206 -11.77 -18.64 -9.58
CA GLN A 206 -12.71 -18.85 -10.69
C GLN A 206 -13.97 -19.65 -10.33
N ASN A 207 -14.30 -19.77 -9.05
CA ASN A 207 -15.52 -20.42 -8.58
C ASN A 207 -16.65 -19.38 -8.45
N ILE A 208 -17.30 -19.07 -9.58
CA ILE A 208 -18.25 -17.97 -9.65
C ILE A 208 -19.52 -18.25 -8.83
N ASP A 209 -20.01 -19.49 -8.84
CA ASP A 209 -21.21 -19.86 -8.09
C ASP A 209 -21.02 -19.71 -6.58
N GLU A 210 -19.88 -20.14 -6.07
CA GLU A 210 -19.52 -19.94 -4.66
C GLU A 210 -19.36 -18.45 -4.32
N ALA A 211 -18.75 -17.68 -5.21
CA ALA A 211 -18.60 -16.23 -5.01
C ALA A 211 -19.97 -15.54 -4.89
N VAL A 212 -20.91 -15.87 -5.78
CA VAL A 212 -22.29 -15.36 -5.70
C VAL A 212 -22.93 -15.73 -4.36
N ALA A 213 -22.85 -17.01 -3.96
CA ALA A 213 -23.45 -17.48 -2.72
C ALA A 213 -22.87 -16.75 -1.48
N GLN A 214 -21.58 -16.51 -1.46
CA GLN A 214 -20.93 -15.79 -0.35
C GLN A 214 -21.28 -14.30 -0.36
N PHE A 215 -21.30 -13.63 -1.51
CA PHE A 215 -21.71 -12.23 -1.60
C PHE A 215 -23.19 -12.03 -1.25
N GLU A 216 -24.07 -12.97 -1.59
CA GLU A 216 -25.49 -12.93 -1.15
C GLU A 216 -25.61 -12.99 0.37
N LYS A 217 -24.84 -13.84 1.04
CA LYS A 217 -24.79 -13.89 2.52
C LYS A 217 -24.31 -12.57 3.11
N GLU A 218 -23.27 -11.96 2.55
CA GLU A 218 -22.78 -10.65 3.01
C GLU A 218 -23.82 -9.57 2.81
N ARG A 219 -24.52 -9.54 1.67
CA ARG A 219 -25.64 -8.62 1.41
C ARG A 219 -26.75 -8.77 2.44
N ASP A 220 -27.11 -9.99 2.81
CA ASP A 220 -28.18 -10.26 3.77
C ASP A 220 -27.78 -9.82 5.20
N LEU A 221 -26.49 -9.85 5.53
CA LEU A 221 -25.96 -9.32 6.78
C LEU A 221 -25.84 -7.79 6.77
N ASN A 222 -25.46 -7.21 5.63
CA ASN A 222 -25.13 -5.79 5.47
C ASN A 222 -25.87 -5.16 4.27
N PRO A 223 -27.21 -5.08 4.28
CA PRO A 223 -28.02 -4.70 3.11
C PRO A 223 -27.87 -3.24 2.67
N LEU A 224 -27.26 -2.38 3.49
CA LEU A 224 -27.01 -0.98 3.16
C LEU A 224 -25.56 -0.71 2.72
N TYR A 225 -24.71 -1.73 2.64
CA TYR A 225 -23.36 -1.61 2.15
C TYR A 225 -23.32 -1.68 0.62
N GLY A 226 -23.17 -0.54 -0.06
CA GLY A 226 -23.21 -0.44 -1.53
C GLY A 226 -22.13 -1.27 -2.22
N GLY A 227 -20.94 -1.37 -1.63
CA GLY A 227 -19.84 -2.17 -2.17
C GLY A 227 -20.15 -3.64 -2.38
N ILE A 228 -21.06 -4.24 -1.59
CA ILE A 228 -21.43 -5.65 -1.80
C ILE A 228 -22.29 -5.84 -3.06
N TYR A 229 -23.12 -4.86 -3.40
CA TYR A 229 -23.92 -4.90 -4.61
C TYR A 229 -23.07 -4.73 -5.87
N ASP A 230 -21.98 -3.97 -5.80
CA ASP A 230 -20.98 -3.90 -6.87
C ASP A 230 -20.32 -5.26 -7.09
N ARG A 231 -19.89 -5.94 -6.01
CA ARG A 231 -19.34 -7.31 -6.07
C ARG A 231 -20.34 -8.33 -6.64
N LEU A 232 -21.59 -8.27 -6.20
CA LEU A 232 -22.68 -9.10 -6.76
C LEU A 232 -22.89 -8.81 -8.22
N GLY A 233 -22.87 -7.54 -8.64
CA GLY A 233 -22.99 -7.15 -10.03
C GLY A 233 -21.91 -7.75 -10.93
N ASP A 234 -20.64 -7.71 -10.50
CA ASP A 234 -19.55 -8.36 -11.24
C ASP A 234 -19.71 -9.89 -11.25
N ALA A 235 -20.02 -10.51 -10.10
CA ALA A 235 -20.18 -11.95 -10.00
C ALA A 235 -21.35 -12.47 -10.88
N TYR A 236 -22.51 -11.82 -10.83
CA TYR A 236 -23.65 -12.16 -11.70
C TYR A 236 -23.34 -11.93 -13.20
N THR A 237 -22.56 -10.89 -13.51
CA THR A 237 -22.12 -10.65 -14.90
C THR A 237 -21.25 -11.77 -15.40
N ARG A 238 -20.32 -12.26 -14.60
CA ARG A 238 -19.46 -13.41 -14.92
C ARG A 238 -20.25 -14.72 -15.02
N ALA A 239 -21.30 -14.87 -14.20
CA ALA A 239 -22.23 -16.00 -14.24
C ALA A 239 -23.21 -15.94 -15.43
N GLY A 240 -23.22 -14.87 -16.23
CA GLY A 240 -24.19 -14.65 -17.30
C GLY A 240 -25.60 -14.31 -16.82
N GLN A 241 -25.78 -14.02 -15.54
CA GLN A 241 -27.06 -13.68 -14.90
C GLN A 241 -27.35 -12.18 -15.02
N TYR A 242 -27.43 -11.67 -16.26
CA TYR A 242 -27.44 -10.23 -16.56
C TYR A 242 -28.57 -9.45 -15.89
N GLN A 243 -29.77 -10.03 -15.75
CA GLN A 243 -30.88 -9.34 -15.06
C GLN A 243 -30.59 -9.12 -13.57
N ARG A 244 -30.02 -10.13 -12.92
CA ARG A 244 -29.63 -10.01 -11.50
C ARG A 244 -28.46 -9.02 -11.34
N ALA A 245 -27.52 -9.02 -12.31
CA ALA A 245 -26.42 -8.06 -12.35
C ALA A 245 -26.95 -6.62 -12.42
N LEU A 246 -27.90 -6.32 -13.33
CA LEU A 246 -28.49 -4.98 -13.43
C LEU A 246 -29.16 -4.54 -12.15
N GLN A 247 -29.96 -5.41 -11.52
CA GLN A 247 -30.63 -5.10 -10.24
C GLN A 247 -29.61 -4.78 -9.14
N ALA A 248 -28.56 -5.60 -9.01
CA ALA A 248 -27.51 -5.38 -8.02
C ALA A 248 -26.75 -4.07 -8.29
N LEU A 249 -26.34 -3.82 -9.53
CA LEU A 249 -25.58 -2.61 -9.88
C LEU A 249 -26.42 -1.33 -9.74
N GLN A 250 -27.71 -1.37 -10.04
CA GLN A 250 -28.61 -0.25 -9.79
C GLN A 250 -28.72 0.05 -8.28
N GLN A 251 -28.76 -0.99 -7.45
CA GLN A 251 -28.73 -0.81 -5.99
C GLN A 251 -27.38 -0.26 -5.53
N ALA A 252 -26.26 -0.69 -6.11
CA ALA A 252 -24.94 -0.12 -5.82
C ALA A 252 -24.89 1.39 -6.15
N VAL A 253 -25.39 1.80 -7.32
CA VAL A 253 -25.49 3.22 -7.71
C VAL A 253 -26.38 4.03 -6.76
N LEU A 254 -27.48 3.44 -6.28
CA LEU A 254 -28.39 4.10 -5.33
C LEU A 254 -27.69 4.36 -3.99
N LEU A 255 -26.94 3.38 -3.49
CA LEU A 255 -26.27 3.46 -2.17
C LEU A 255 -24.95 4.26 -2.24
N GLU A 256 -24.21 4.15 -3.33
CA GLU A 256 -22.91 4.81 -3.53
C GLU A 256 -22.85 5.55 -4.88
N PRO A 257 -23.59 6.66 -5.05
CA PRO A 257 -23.71 7.33 -6.35
C PRO A 257 -22.43 7.98 -6.87
N THR A 258 -21.39 8.08 -6.03
CA THR A 258 -20.07 8.62 -6.39
C THR A 258 -19.04 7.54 -6.75
N SER A 259 -19.39 6.26 -6.69
CA SER A 259 -18.53 5.15 -7.11
C SER A 259 -18.64 4.94 -8.63
N THR A 260 -17.53 4.98 -9.36
CA THR A 260 -17.50 4.79 -10.84
C THR A 260 -17.70 3.35 -11.26
N GLY A 261 -17.25 2.38 -10.44
CA GLY A 261 -17.30 0.94 -10.73
C GLY A 261 -18.68 0.43 -11.19
N PRO A 262 -19.74 0.66 -10.41
CA PRO A 262 -21.10 0.22 -10.75
C PRO A 262 -21.59 0.78 -12.09
N TYR A 263 -21.28 2.04 -12.43
CA TYR A 263 -21.67 2.63 -13.73
C TYR A 263 -20.97 1.95 -14.89
N ILE A 264 -19.67 1.63 -14.76
CA ILE A 264 -18.90 0.91 -15.77
C ILE A 264 -19.47 -0.49 -15.98
N LEU A 265 -19.76 -1.20 -14.88
CA LEU A 265 -20.35 -2.55 -14.96
C LEU A 265 -21.76 -2.53 -15.53
N LEU A 266 -22.61 -1.54 -15.23
CA LEU A 266 -23.91 -1.35 -15.86
C LEU A 266 -23.75 -1.20 -17.37
N GLY A 267 -22.85 -0.35 -17.82
CA GLY A 267 -22.57 -0.18 -19.26
C GLY A 267 -22.12 -1.48 -19.90
N LYS A 268 -21.23 -2.22 -19.26
CA LYS A 268 -20.75 -3.53 -19.74
C LYS A 268 -21.88 -4.56 -19.86
N VAL A 269 -22.74 -4.66 -18.86
CA VAL A 269 -23.88 -5.59 -18.86
C VAL A 269 -24.89 -5.22 -19.94
N LEU A 270 -25.23 -3.94 -20.09
CA LEU A 270 -26.16 -3.45 -21.10
C LEU A 270 -25.64 -3.69 -22.53
N LEU A 271 -24.33 -3.52 -22.76
CA LEU A 271 -23.71 -3.91 -24.03
C LEU A 271 -23.85 -5.41 -24.33
N LYS A 272 -23.73 -6.27 -23.31
CA LYS A 272 -23.98 -7.73 -23.47
C LYS A 272 -25.43 -8.02 -23.80
N GLN A 273 -26.36 -7.18 -23.37
CA GLN A 273 -27.79 -7.27 -23.71
C GLN A 273 -28.16 -6.51 -25.00
N GLN A 274 -27.19 -5.97 -25.73
CA GLN A 274 -27.36 -5.20 -26.97
C GLN A 274 -28.12 -3.87 -26.78
N ASP A 275 -28.24 -3.37 -25.54
CA ASP A 275 -28.77 -2.04 -25.24
C ASP A 275 -27.65 -1.02 -25.21
N ALA A 276 -27.18 -0.62 -26.39
CA ALA A 276 -26.08 0.32 -26.54
C ALA A 276 -26.45 1.75 -26.08
N VAL A 277 -27.71 2.13 -26.15
CA VAL A 277 -28.17 3.48 -25.76
C VAL A 277 -28.09 3.63 -24.25
N SER A 278 -28.68 2.71 -23.50
CA SER A 278 -28.58 2.73 -22.03
C SER A 278 -27.14 2.53 -21.57
N ALA A 279 -26.36 1.71 -22.24
CA ALA A 279 -24.95 1.53 -21.94
C ALA A 279 -24.17 2.85 -22.05
N ALA A 280 -24.32 3.59 -23.14
CA ALA A 280 -23.67 4.87 -23.33
C ALA A 280 -24.04 5.86 -22.21
N MET A 281 -25.31 5.93 -21.82
CA MET A 281 -25.77 6.82 -20.73
C MET A 281 -25.04 6.59 -19.41
N TYR A 282 -24.88 5.31 -19.00
CA TYR A 282 -24.17 5.00 -17.76
C TYR A 282 -22.67 5.22 -17.90
N LEU A 283 -22.09 4.90 -19.04
CA LEU A 283 -20.64 5.06 -19.30
C LEU A 283 -20.23 6.54 -19.41
N GLU A 284 -21.06 7.39 -20.04
CA GLU A 284 -20.84 8.85 -20.06
C GLU A 284 -20.87 9.44 -18.64
N ARG A 285 -21.69 8.86 -17.75
CA ARG A 285 -21.67 9.25 -16.34
C ARG A 285 -20.36 8.83 -15.65
N ALA A 286 -19.88 7.61 -15.90
CA ALA A 286 -18.62 7.13 -15.38
C ALA A 286 -17.42 7.95 -15.89
N GLU A 287 -17.41 8.30 -17.17
CA GLU A 287 -16.40 9.17 -17.80
C GLU A 287 -16.32 10.55 -17.11
N LYS A 288 -17.47 11.19 -16.87
CA LYS A 288 -17.52 12.47 -16.15
C LYS A 288 -16.98 12.39 -14.72
N MET A 289 -17.06 11.22 -14.08
CA MET A 289 -16.55 11.00 -12.73
C MET A 289 -15.07 10.67 -12.72
N ASP A 290 -14.59 9.90 -13.68
CA ASP A 290 -13.18 9.55 -13.88
C ASP A 290 -12.81 9.52 -15.36
N PRO A 291 -12.39 10.67 -15.92
CA PRO A 291 -11.98 10.78 -17.32
C PRO A 291 -10.69 10.03 -17.66
N SER A 292 -9.97 9.53 -16.64
CA SER A 292 -8.70 8.82 -16.84
C SER A 292 -8.86 7.29 -16.92
N ASN A 293 -10.05 6.77 -16.76
CA ASN A 293 -10.31 5.34 -16.78
C ASN A 293 -10.41 4.79 -18.20
N TYR A 294 -9.33 4.15 -18.68
CA TYR A 294 -9.27 3.61 -20.04
C TYR A 294 -10.39 2.61 -20.36
N MET A 295 -10.87 1.85 -19.36
CA MET A 295 -11.95 0.85 -19.56
C MET A 295 -13.29 1.53 -19.90
N THR A 296 -13.58 2.67 -19.26
CA THR A 296 -14.76 3.48 -19.55
C THR A 296 -14.78 3.90 -21.03
N HIS A 297 -13.68 4.48 -21.52
CA HIS A 297 -13.51 4.89 -22.92
C HIS A 297 -13.61 3.69 -23.89
N SER A 298 -12.99 2.55 -23.54
CA SER A 298 -13.11 1.34 -24.35
C SER A 298 -14.56 0.86 -24.51
N LEU A 299 -15.33 0.89 -23.42
CA LEU A 299 -16.74 0.48 -23.44
C LEU A 299 -17.63 1.53 -24.15
N LEU A 300 -17.36 2.84 -23.96
CA LEU A 300 -18.04 3.91 -24.71
C LEU A 300 -17.81 3.76 -26.20
N GLY A 301 -16.59 3.52 -26.65
CA GLY A 301 -16.28 3.24 -28.04
C GLY A 301 -17.08 2.07 -28.61
N GLN A 302 -17.29 1.02 -27.82
CA GLN A 302 -18.15 -0.12 -28.20
C GLN A 302 -19.62 0.30 -28.29
N ALA A 303 -20.13 1.06 -27.31
CA ALA A 303 -21.51 1.54 -27.30
C ALA A 303 -21.81 2.45 -28.50
N TYR A 304 -20.97 3.44 -28.77
CA TYR A 304 -21.13 4.36 -29.90
C TYR A 304 -21.03 3.63 -31.25
N ARG A 305 -20.14 2.66 -31.38
CA ARG A 305 -20.06 1.82 -32.59
C ARG A 305 -21.36 1.03 -32.83
N ALA A 306 -21.93 0.46 -31.76
CA ALA A 306 -23.19 -0.26 -31.85
C ALA A 306 -24.39 0.67 -32.19
N MET A 307 -24.29 1.96 -31.85
CA MET A 307 -25.26 3.02 -32.19
C MET A 307 -25.04 3.61 -33.60
N GLY A 308 -23.98 3.22 -34.34
CA GLY A 308 -23.61 3.81 -35.62
C GLY A 308 -22.90 5.18 -35.53
N ARG A 309 -22.52 5.61 -34.34
CA ARG A 309 -21.80 6.88 -34.07
C ARG A 309 -20.30 6.66 -34.26
N THR A 310 -19.86 6.52 -35.51
CA THR A 310 -18.50 6.06 -35.85
C THR A 310 -17.38 7.01 -35.47
N GLU A 311 -17.59 8.33 -35.56
CA GLU A 311 -16.59 9.33 -35.22
C GLU A 311 -16.32 9.33 -33.71
N GLU A 312 -17.37 9.31 -32.90
CA GLU A 312 -17.27 9.26 -31.44
C GLU A 312 -16.69 7.92 -30.98
N ALA A 313 -17.08 6.82 -31.63
CA ALA A 313 -16.49 5.51 -31.34
C ALA A 313 -14.97 5.48 -31.59
N SER A 314 -14.50 6.13 -32.66
CA SER A 314 -13.06 6.23 -32.96
C SER A 314 -12.33 7.10 -31.94
N HIS A 315 -12.91 8.22 -31.54
CA HIS A 315 -12.35 9.12 -30.53
C HIS A 315 -12.16 8.40 -29.17
N GLU A 316 -13.21 7.69 -28.73
CA GLU A 316 -13.18 6.97 -27.46
C GLU A 316 -12.16 5.80 -27.49
N THR A 317 -12.08 5.09 -28.62
CA THR A 317 -11.08 4.01 -28.79
C THR A 317 -9.66 4.56 -28.71
N GLU A 318 -9.36 5.65 -29.41
CA GLU A 318 -8.04 6.29 -29.38
C GLU A 318 -7.68 6.80 -27.97
N THR A 319 -8.65 7.40 -27.27
CA THR A 319 -8.46 7.86 -25.88
C THR A 319 -8.14 6.69 -24.95
N SER A 320 -8.87 5.58 -25.07
CA SER A 320 -8.60 4.36 -24.31
C SER A 320 -7.19 3.85 -24.52
N GLU A 321 -6.72 3.77 -25.77
CA GLU A 321 -5.38 3.31 -26.13
C GLU A 321 -4.28 4.22 -25.55
N LYS A 322 -4.47 5.55 -25.63
CA LYS A 322 -3.55 6.54 -25.03
C LYS A 322 -3.44 6.38 -23.51
N LEU A 323 -4.57 6.27 -22.82
CA LEU A 323 -4.62 6.11 -21.38
C LEU A 323 -3.99 4.79 -20.93
N GLN A 324 -4.25 3.69 -21.65
CA GLN A 324 -3.66 2.39 -21.36
C GLN A 324 -2.12 2.42 -21.53
N SER A 325 -1.63 3.02 -22.61
CA SER A 325 -0.20 3.17 -22.88
C SER A 325 0.50 4.02 -21.81
N ALA A 326 -0.11 5.13 -21.40
CA ALA A 326 0.41 5.98 -20.33
C ALA A 326 0.43 5.26 -18.97
N GLY A 327 -0.55 4.41 -18.68
CA GLY A 327 -0.59 3.58 -17.47
C GLY A 327 0.54 2.54 -17.44
N VAL A 328 0.82 1.88 -18.56
CA VAL A 328 1.92 0.91 -18.68
C VAL A 328 3.27 1.58 -18.48
N LEU A 329 3.48 2.77 -19.04
CA LEU A 329 4.73 3.53 -18.87
C LEU A 329 4.96 3.94 -17.40
N LYS A 330 3.89 4.30 -16.67
CA LYS A 330 3.99 4.61 -15.22
C LYS A 330 4.35 3.39 -14.37
N LEU A 331 3.88 2.19 -14.75
CA LEU A 331 4.21 0.95 -14.04
C LEU A 331 5.64 0.46 -14.33
N GLN A 332 6.22 0.85 -15.46
CA GLN A 332 7.59 0.49 -15.85
C GLN A 332 8.63 1.54 -15.43
N ALA A 333 8.20 2.74 -15.06
CA ALA A 333 9.10 3.74 -14.47
C ALA A 333 9.53 3.25 -13.07
N PRO A 334 10.83 3.23 -12.75
CA PRO A 334 11.28 2.89 -11.40
C PRO A 334 10.70 3.93 -10.42
N GLN A 335 9.93 3.43 -9.44
CA GLN A 335 9.41 4.22 -8.32
C GLN A 335 10.48 4.40 -7.25
#